data_e9e5def49d81b2173d59b61353c21ca8
#
_entry.id   e9e5def49d81b2173d59b61353c21ca8
#
_cell.length_a   1.000
_cell.length_b   1.000
_cell.length_c   1.000
_cell.angle_alpha   90.00
_cell.angle_beta   90.00
_cell.angle_gamma   90.00
#
_symmetry.space_group_name_H-M   'P 1'
#
loop_
_entity.id
_entity.type
_entity.pdbx_description
1 polymer ?
#
loop_
_entity_poly.entity_id
_entity_poly.type
_entity_poly.pdbx_seq_one_letter_code
_entity_poly.pdbx_strand_id
1 'polypeptide(L)'
;AKGRKGSIVAVVKGTRSEDVVAHFRKIPQKLRKQVKEITLDMSGSMKLIARTCFYNAAQTVDRFHVQKLALEALQEIRIKHRWKAIDKENEIIAEAKKKGEKPEFEVFENGDSLKQLLARGRYLLYKSRENWTQSQKERAKILFGKYPDLQKAYQLTDELRKIYNQKIIKSVALLKLAHWFK
;
A
#
# COMPACT_ATOMS: atom_id res chain seq x y z
N ALA A 1 19.23 -0.33 -17.03
CA ALA A 1 18.34 -1.40 -17.45
C ALA A 1 18.10 -2.34 -16.26
N LYS A 2 16.87 -2.39 -15.76
CA LYS A 2 16.50 -3.25 -14.60
C LYS A 2 16.79 -4.73 -14.90
N GLY A 3 17.49 -5.40 -13.96
CA GLY A 3 17.68 -6.84 -14.01
C GLY A 3 18.64 -7.40 -15.06
N ARG A 4 19.39 -6.57 -15.78
CA ARG A 4 20.43 -7.05 -16.70
C ARG A 4 21.72 -7.37 -15.95
N LYS A 5 22.45 -8.40 -16.42
CA LYS A 5 23.80 -8.72 -15.93
C LYS A 5 24.69 -7.47 -15.99
N GLY A 6 25.39 -7.15 -14.89
CA GLY A 6 26.21 -5.95 -14.79
C GLY A 6 25.47 -4.65 -14.39
N SER A 7 24.16 -4.71 -14.06
CA SER A 7 23.42 -3.53 -13.61
C SER A 7 23.64 -3.17 -12.12
N ILE A 8 24.24 -4.07 -11.32
CA ILE A 8 24.59 -3.81 -9.92
C ILE A 8 25.90 -3.03 -9.88
N VAL A 9 25.88 -1.81 -9.36
CA VAL A 9 27.04 -0.94 -9.23
C VAL A 9 27.75 -1.16 -7.90
N ALA A 10 27.01 -1.35 -6.82
CA ALA A 10 27.55 -1.57 -5.49
C ALA A 10 26.60 -2.37 -4.61
N VAL A 11 27.18 -3.12 -3.66
CA VAL A 11 26.48 -3.74 -2.55
C VAL A 11 27.17 -3.28 -1.28
N VAL A 12 26.44 -2.62 -0.39
CA VAL A 12 26.99 -2.05 0.85
C VAL A 12 26.31 -2.73 2.04
N LYS A 13 27.11 -3.15 3.02
CA LYS A 13 26.59 -3.75 4.26
C LYS A 13 26.01 -2.65 5.14
N GLY A 14 24.74 -2.79 5.53
CA GLY A 14 24.05 -1.85 6.40
C GLY A 14 23.34 -0.71 5.64
N THR A 15 22.64 0.15 6.39
CA THR A 15 21.79 1.22 5.87
C THR A 15 22.15 2.61 6.40
N ARG A 16 23.25 2.72 7.17
CA ARG A 16 23.70 4.01 7.71
C ARG A 16 24.16 4.92 6.57
N SER A 17 23.64 6.14 6.56
CA SER A 17 23.89 7.08 5.45
C SER A 17 25.39 7.40 5.28
N GLU A 18 26.13 7.49 6.39
CA GLU A 18 27.55 7.80 6.38
C GLU A 18 28.37 6.71 5.66
N ASP A 19 28.09 5.44 5.95
CA ASP A 19 28.79 4.29 5.36
C ASP A 19 28.52 4.19 3.87
N VAL A 20 27.26 4.39 3.48
CA VAL A 20 26.85 4.37 2.07
C VAL A 20 27.44 5.55 1.30
N VAL A 21 27.44 6.75 1.87
CA VAL A 21 28.07 7.94 1.30
C VAL A 21 29.58 7.74 1.13
N ALA A 22 30.27 7.21 2.16
CA ALA A 22 31.69 6.92 2.09
C ALA A 22 32.01 5.91 0.97
N HIS A 23 31.14 4.92 0.79
CA HIS A 23 31.28 3.95 -0.29
C HIS A 23 31.11 4.60 -1.67
N PHE A 24 30.04 5.38 -1.89
CA PHE A 24 29.82 6.05 -3.17
C PHE A 24 30.85 7.12 -3.50
N ARG A 25 31.48 7.75 -2.51
CA ARG A 25 32.57 8.71 -2.71
C ARG A 25 33.82 8.08 -3.33
N LYS A 26 34.01 6.76 -3.23
CA LYS A 26 35.09 6.03 -3.95
C LYS A 26 34.88 6.03 -5.46
N ILE A 27 33.65 6.23 -5.95
CA ILE A 27 33.36 6.40 -7.37
C ILE A 27 33.77 7.81 -7.79
N PRO A 28 34.57 8.00 -8.86
CA PRO A 28 34.98 9.31 -9.31
C PRO A 28 33.80 10.27 -9.50
N GLN A 29 33.96 11.51 -9.04
CA GLN A 29 32.91 12.53 -9.12
C GLN A 29 32.39 12.74 -10.54
N LYS A 30 33.27 12.66 -11.55
CA LYS A 30 32.90 12.77 -12.97
C LYS A 30 31.83 11.74 -13.38
N LEU A 31 31.93 10.51 -12.89
CA LEU A 31 30.96 9.45 -13.16
C LEU A 31 29.65 9.68 -12.37
N ARG A 32 29.73 10.09 -11.11
CA ARG A 32 28.56 10.39 -10.29
C ARG A 32 27.75 11.55 -10.85
N LYS A 33 28.38 12.56 -11.45
CA LYS A 33 27.73 13.70 -12.12
C LYS A 33 26.96 13.31 -13.39
N GLN A 34 27.25 12.16 -13.99
CA GLN A 34 26.56 11.64 -15.17
C GLN A 34 25.21 10.98 -14.84
N VAL A 35 24.95 10.68 -13.57
CA VAL A 35 23.68 10.12 -13.13
C VAL A 35 22.59 11.20 -13.26
N LYS A 36 21.60 10.94 -14.11
CA LYS A 36 20.53 11.88 -14.43
C LYS A 36 19.32 11.72 -13.49
N GLU A 37 19.05 10.50 -13.06
CA GLU A 37 17.89 10.18 -12.23
C GLU A 37 18.21 9.06 -11.22
N ILE A 38 17.66 9.19 -10.02
CA ILE A 38 17.74 8.19 -8.95
C ILE A 38 16.32 7.93 -8.44
N THR A 39 15.91 6.68 -8.50
CA THR A 39 14.66 6.22 -7.87
C THR A 39 14.98 5.74 -6.46
N LEU A 40 14.29 6.28 -5.48
CA LEU A 40 14.48 5.99 -4.05
C LEU A 40 13.17 5.55 -3.41
N ASP A 41 13.31 4.92 -2.26
CA ASP A 41 12.21 4.84 -1.29
C ASP A 41 11.94 6.22 -0.64
N MET A 42 10.97 6.27 0.26
CA MET A 42 10.59 7.52 0.93
C MET A 42 11.47 7.86 2.16
N SER A 43 12.53 7.07 2.43
CA SER A 43 13.36 7.27 3.62
C SER A 43 14.22 8.54 3.54
N GLY A 44 14.39 9.21 4.69
CA GLY A 44 15.23 10.40 4.78
C GLY A 44 16.71 10.10 4.52
N SER A 45 17.20 8.92 4.93
CA SER A 45 18.57 8.48 4.72
C SER A 45 18.89 8.32 3.22
N MET A 46 17.99 7.72 2.44
CA MET A 46 18.21 7.57 1.00
C MET A 46 18.17 8.92 0.27
N LYS A 47 17.32 9.85 0.69
CA LYS A 47 17.32 11.23 0.17
C LYS A 47 18.63 11.95 0.47
N LEU A 48 19.17 11.78 1.69
CA LEU A 48 20.47 12.35 2.08
C LEU A 48 21.60 11.80 1.22
N ILE A 49 21.67 10.46 1.06
CA ILE A 49 22.66 9.80 0.22
C ILE A 49 22.60 10.32 -1.21
N ALA A 50 21.40 10.39 -1.80
CA ALA A 50 21.22 10.86 -3.16
C ALA A 50 21.69 12.32 -3.34
N ARG A 51 21.30 13.22 -2.44
CA ARG A 51 21.75 14.64 -2.46
C ARG A 51 23.26 14.78 -2.31
N THR A 52 23.86 13.99 -1.41
CA THR A 52 25.28 14.08 -1.11
C THR A 52 26.15 13.49 -2.23
N CYS A 53 25.73 12.37 -2.81
CA CYS A 53 26.56 11.64 -3.76
C CYS A 53 26.24 11.97 -5.23
N PHE A 54 25.02 12.38 -5.55
CA PHE A 54 24.49 12.52 -6.91
C PHE A 54 23.67 13.80 -7.07
N TYR A 55 24.23 14.91 -6.66
CA TYR A 55 23.54 16.21 -6.57
C TYR A 55 22.95 16.74 -7.90
N ASN A 56 23.44 16.24 -9.06
CA ASN A 56 22.90 16.58 -10.38
C ASN A 56 21.70 15.69 -10.79
N ALA A 57 21.45 14.60 -10.05
CA ALA A 57 20.41 13.67 -10.40
C ALA A 57 19.02 14.13 -9.92
N ALA A 58 18.02 14.02 -10.77
CA ALA A 58 16.63 14.16 -10.37
C ALA A 58 16.26 13.01 -9.43
N GLN A 59 15.65 13.33 -8.28
CA GLN A 59 15.19 12.33 -7.33
C GLN A 59 13.73 11.99 -7.60
N THR A 60 13.46 10.72 -7.83
CA THR A 60 12.11 10.20 -8.08
C THR A 60 11.76 9.20 -6.98
N VAL A 61 10.59 9.35 -6.38
CA VAL A 61 10.08 8.39 -5.39
C VAL A 61 9.58 7.14 -6.09
N ASP A 62 9.95 5.97 -5.59
CA ASP A 62 9.44 4.70 -6.11
C ASP A 62 7.93 4.59 -5.84
N ARG A 63 7.16 4.48 -6.93
CA ARG A 63 5.70 4.34 -6.88
C ARG A 63 5.23 3.16 -6.04
N PHE A 64 6.03 2.09 -5.95
CA PHE A 64 5.70 0.92 -5.15
C PHE A 64 5.54 1.30 -3.67
N HIS A 65 6.43 2.11 -3.13
CA HIS A 65 6.36 2.56 -1.74
C HIS A 65 5.16 3.44 -1.49
N VAL A 66 4.79 4.33 -2.42
CA VAL A 66 3.58 5.15 -2.31
C VAL A 66 2.31 4.29 -2.32
N GLN A 67 2.21 3.36 -3.27
CA GLN A 67 1.07 2.45 -3.35
C GLN A 67 0.98 1.52 -2.12
N LYS A 68 2.11 1.07 -1.60
CA LYS A 68 2.17 0.27 -0.38
C LYS A 68 1.58 1.02 0.80
N LEU A 69 1.97 2.27 1.03
CA LEU A 69 1.42 3.09 2.12
C LEU A 69 -0.10 3.29 1.99
N ALA A 70 -0.62 3.55 0.79
CA ALA A 70 -2.06 3.67 0.57
C ALA A 70 -2.80 2.35 0.87
N LEU A 71 -2.22 1.22 0.47
CA LEU A 71 -2.78 -0.10 0.77
C LEU A 71 -2.70 -0.43 2.27
N GLU A 72 -1.64 -0.06 2.95
CA GLU A 72 -1.50 -0.22 4.40
C GLU A 72 -2.56 0.58 5.14
N ALA A 73 -2.76 1.85 4.80
CA ALA A 73 -3.82 2.69 5.38
C ALA A 73 -5.22 2.09 5.15
N LEU A 74 -5.49 1.59 3.95
CA LEU A 74 -6.74 0.87 3.65
C LEU A 74 -6.91 -0.37 4.54
N GLN A 75 -5.84 -1.14 4.76
CA GLN A 75 -5.89 -2.31 5.63
C GLN A 75 -6.06 -1.95 7.11
N GLU A 76 -5.53 -0.83 7.57
CA GLU A 76 -5.74 -0.34 8.94
C GLU A 76 -7.22 -0.05 9.21
N ILE A 77 -7.93 0.60 8.27
CA ILE A 77 -9.38 0.84 8.37
C ILE A 77 -10.13 -0.51 8.48
N ARG A 78 -9.80 -1.47 7.60
CA ARG A 78 -10.41 -2.81 7.65
C ARG A 78 -10.13 -3.52 8.98
N ILE A 79 -8.90 -3.45 9.47
CA ILE A 79 -8.48 -4.08 10.73
C ILE A 79 -9.24 -3.48 11.91
N LYS A 80 -9.40 -2.14 11.94
CA LYS A 80 -10.19 -1.45 12.96
C LYS A 80 -11.63 -1.95 13.00
N HIS A 81 -12.28 -2.11 11.86
CA HIS A 81 -13.63 -2.69 11.80
C HIS A 81 -13.64 -4.16 12.20
N ARG A 82 -12.60 -4.93 11.84
CA ARG A 82 -12.51 -6.34 12.21
C ARG A 82 -12.39 -6.54 13.73
N TRP A 83 -11.63 -5.71 14.43
CA TRP A 83 -11.56 -5.78 15.88
C TRP A 83 -12.92 -5.53 16.53
N LYS A 84 -13.65 -4.50 16.09
CA LYS A 84 -15.02 -4.24 16.56
C LYS A 84 -15.97 -5.42 16.31
N ALA A 85 -15.83 -6.10 15.17
CA ALA A 85 -16.63 -7.27 14.86
C ALA A 85 -16.28 -8.47 15.76
N ILE A 86 -14.99 -8.65 16.09
CA ILE A 86 -14.53 -9.69 17.01
C ILE A 86 -15.09 -9.42 18.42
N ASP A 87 -14.99 -8.19 18.90
CA ASP A 87 -15.49 -7.79 20.22
C ASP A 87 -17.00 -8.07 20.32
N LYS A 88 -17.78 -7.68 19.30
CA LYS A 88 -19.22 -7.96 19.24
C LYS A 88 -19.54 -9.46 19.24
N GLU A 89 -18.80 -10.27 18.47
CA GLU A 89 -19.00 -11.74 18.49
C GLU A 89 -18.63 -12.34 19.85
N ASN A 90 -17.59 -11.83 20.52
CA ASN A 90 -17.20 -12.27 21.86
C ASN A 90 -18.26 -11.93 22.91
N GLU A 91 -18.90 -10.77 22.81
CA GLU A 91 -20.04 -10.39 23.67
C GLU A 91 -21.20 -11.36 23.50
N ILE A 92 -21.58 -11.66 22.26
CA ILE A 92 -22.65 -12.63 21.94
C ILE A 92 -22.32 -14.02 22.53
N ILE A 93 -21.09 -14.46 22.38
CA ILE A 93 -20.63 -15.76 22.95
C ILE A 93 -20.75 -15.76 24.48
N ALA A 94 -20.31 -14.67 25.13
CA ALA A 94 -20.34 -14.55 26.57
C ALA A 94 -21.79 -14.54 27.10
N GLU A 95 -22.70 -13.85 26.42
CA GLU A 95 -24.14 -13.81 26.79
C GLU A 95 -24.80 -15.17 26.59
N ALA A 96 -24.60 -15.82 25.45
CA ALA A 96 -25.13 -17.16 25.18
C ALA A 96 -24.64 -18.19 26.22
N LYS A 97 -23.37 -18.11 26.60
CA LYS A 97 -22.80 -18.96 27.66
C LYS A 97 -23.48 -18.76 29.01
N LYS A 98 -23.79 -17.50 29.39
CA LYS A 98 -24.52 -17.20 30.64
C LYS A 98 -25.93 -17.78 30.66
N LYS A 99 -26.57 -17.84 29.46
CA LYS A 99 -27.95 -18.36 29.30
C LYS A 99 -27.97 -19.88 29.05
N GLY A 100 -26.82 -20.54 28.87
CA GLY A 100 -26.75 -21.96 28.51
C GLY A 100 -27.20 -22.24 27.06
N GLU A 101 -27.17 -21.21 26.21
CA GLU A 101 -27.63 -21.26 24.80
C GLU A 101 -26.45 -21.32 23.82
N LYS A 102 -26.71 -21.70 22.56
CA LYS A 102 -25.71 -21.61 21.50
C LYS A 102 -25.66 -20.18 20.96
N PRO A 103 -24.44 -19.61 20.73
CA PRO A 103 -24.34 -18.27 20.17
C PRO A 103 -24.84 -18.26 18.72
N GLU A 104 -25.70 -17.31 18.38
CA GLU A 104 -26.20 -17.07 17.03
C GLU A 104 -25.53 -15.81 16.48
N PHE A 105 -24.94 -15.92 15.28
CA PHE A 105 -24.29 -14.82 14.57
C PHE A 105 -25.08 -14.40 13.34
N GLU A 106 -25.07 -13.09 13.06
CA GLU A 106 -25.56 -12.55 11.80
C GLU A 106 -24.73 -13.14 10.63
N VAL A 107 -25.37 -13.82 9.70
CA VAL A 107 -24.74 -14.40 8.51
C VAL A 107 -25.30 -13.68 7.28
N PHE A 108 -24.42 -13.21 6.40
CA PHE A 108 -24.80 -12.53 5.17
C PHE A 108 -25.18 -13.52 4.06
N GLU A 109 -25.78 -13.00 2.98
CA GLU A 109 -26.21 -13.78 1.80
C GLU A 109 -25.10 -14.68 1.21
N ASN A 110 -23.85 -14.29 1.37
CA ASN A 110 -22.68 -15.04 0.90
C ASN A 110 -22.14 -16.07 1.90
N GLY A 111 -22.86 -16.30 3.01
CA GLY A 111 -22.47 -17.25 4.06
C GLY A 111 -21.38 -16.77 5.03
N ASP A 112 -20.88 -15.53 4.92
CA ASP A 112 -19.89 -14.99 5.86
C ASP A 112 -20.58 -14.38 7.09
N SER A 113 -20.01 -14.62 8.30
CA SER A 113 -20.28 -13.75 9.44
C SER A 113 -19.54 -12.42 9.27
N LEU A 114 -19.86 -11.42 10.11
CA LEU A 114 -19.24 -10.10 10.04
C LEU A 114 -17.71 -10.18 10.16
N LYS A 115 -17.20 -10.98 11.10
CA LYS A 115 -15.76 -11.24 11.28
C LYS A 115 -15.13 -11.92 10.06
N GLN A 116 -15.84 -12.88 9.46
CA GLN A 116 -15.39 -13.60 8.26
C GLN A 116 -15.38 -12.70 7.04
N LEU A 117 -16.42 -11.86 6.85
CA LEU A 117 -16.50 -10.86 5.79
C LEU A 117 -15.27 -9.93 5.80
N LEU A 118 -14.93 -9.40 6.98
CA LEU A 118 -13.78 -8.51 7.15
C LEU A 118 -12.44 -9.24 7.02
N ALA A 119 -12.33 -10.50 7.47
CA ALA A 119 -11.13 -11.30 7.31
C ALA A 119 -10.84 -11.63 5.83
N ARG A 120 -11.85 -12.15 5.13
CA ARG A 120 -11.76 -12.55 3.72
C ARG A 120 -11.71 -11.33 2.78
N GLY A 121 -12.26 -10.20 3.20
CA GLY A 121 -12.19 -8.90 2.53
C GLY A 121 -10.76 -8.42 2.28
N ARG A 122 -9.78 -8.85 3.07
CA ARG A 122 -8.36 -8.50 2.89
C ARG A 122 -7.89 -8.69 1.45
N TYR A 123 -8.17 -9.83 0.87
CA TYR A 123 -7.62 -10.21 -0.44
C TYR A 123 -8.22 -9.43 -1.61
N LEU A 124 -9.51 -9.07 -1.55
CA LEU A 124 -10.13 -8.27 -2.58
C LEU A 124 -9.66 -6.81 -2.56
N LEU A 125 -9.34 -6.27 -1.39
CA LEU A 125 -8.88 -4.89 -1.23
C LEU A 125 -7.48 -4.63 -1.81
N TYR A 126 -6.64 -5.67 -1.96
CA TYR A 126 -5.35 -5.56 -2.64
C TYR A 126 -5.46 -5.56 -4.18
N LYS A 127 -6.60 -6.00 -4.74
CA LYS A 127 -6.81 -6.12 -6.18
C LYS A 127 -7.60 -4.93 -6.72
N SER A 128 -7.42 -4.60 -8.00
CA SER A 128 -8.36 -3.76 -8.73
C SER A 128 -9.65 -4.54 -9.01
N ARG A 129 -10.77 -3.83 -9.16
CA ARG A 129 -12.12 -4.42 -9.36
C ARG A 129 -12.16 -5.38 -10.55
N GLU A 130 -11.42 -5.10 -11.60
CA GLU A 130 -11.35 -5.89 -12.83
C GLU A 130 -10.81 -7.30 -12.57
N ASN A 131 -9.97 -7.45 -11.54
CA ASN A 131 -9.34 -8.71 -11.17
C ASN A 131 -10.08 -9.47 -10.05
N TRP A 132 -11.29 -9.04 -9.69
CA TRP A 132 -12.09 -9.73 -8.69
C TRP A 132 -12.80 -10.93 -9.30
N THR A 133 -12.75 -12.04 -8.59
CA THR A 133 -13.62 -13.20 -8.87
C THR A 133 -15.08 -12.85 -8.56
N GLN A 134 -16.03 -13.66 -9.04
CA GLN A 134 -17.44 -13.46 -8.77
C GLN A 134 -17.73 -13.42 -7.25
N SER A 135 -17.20 -14.37 -6.49
CA SER A 135 -17.33 -14.39 -5.02
C SER A 135 -16.69 -13.16 -4.34
N GLN A 136 -15.62 -12.57 -4.91
CA GLN A 136 -15.05 -11.34 -4.40
C GLN A 136 -15.93 -10.12 -4.70
N LYS A 137 -16.62 -10.08 -5.84
CA LYS A 137 -17.58 -9.02 -6.18
C LYS A 137 -18.78 -9.02 -5.23
N GLU A 138 -19.35 -10.18 -4.95
CA GLU A 138 -20.45 -10.36 -4.01
C GLU A 138 -20.04 -9.92 -2.60
N ARG A 139 -18.87 -10.38 -2.14
CA ARG A 139 -18.30 -9.97 -0.85
C ARG A 139 -18.05 -8.48 -0.77
N ALA A 140 -17.55 -7.86 -1.83
CA ALA A 140 -17.29 -6.42 -1.90
C ALA A 140 -18.60 -5.62 -1.81
N LYS A 141 -19.69 -6.08 -2.44
CA LYS A 141 -21.00 -5.44 -2.36
C LYS A 141 -21.47 -5.37 -0.91
N ILE A 142 -21.42 -6.47 -0.19
CA ILE A 142 -21.83 -6.53 1.23
C ILE A 142 -20.89 -5.69 2.10
N LEU A 143 -19.57 -5.84 1.92
CA LEU A 143 -18.56 -5.15 2.70
C LEU A 143 -18.68 -3.62 2.57
N PHE A 144 -18.84 -3.12 1.36
CA PHE A 144 -18.92 -1.69 1.09
C PHE A 144 -20.28 -1.10 1.45
N GLY A 145 -21.35 -1.87 1.35
CA GLY A 145 -22.66 -1.46 1.86
C GLY A 145 -22.65 -1.26 3.38
N LYS A 146 -21.90 -2.12 4.11
CA LYS A 146 -21.79 -2.04 5.57
C LYS A 146 -20.75 -1.02 6.06
N TYR A 147 -19.70 -0.77 5.28
CA TYR A 147 -18.56 0.11 5.63
C TYR A 147 -18.27 1.12 4.51
N PRO A 148 -19.03 2.24 4.44
CA PRO A 148 -18.82 3.28 3.41
C PRO A 148 -17.44 3.95 3.47
N ASP A 149 -16.86 4.07 4.67
CA ASP A 149 -15.51 4.59 4.87
C ASP A 149 -14.44 3.68 4.23
N LEU A 150 -14.60 2.36 4.36
CA LEU A 150 -13.73 1.38 3.72
C LEU A 150 -13.90 1.41 2.19
N GLN A 151 -15.13 1.62 1.70
CA GLN A 151 -15.38 1.81 0.27
C GLN A 151 -14.68 3.03 -0.28
N LYS A 152 -14.78 4.18 0.40
CA LYS A 152 -14.12 5.42 0.02
C LYS A 152 -12.59 5.26 -0.01
N ALA A 153 -12.03 4.66 1.03
CA ALA A 153 -10.59 4.38 1.10
C ALA A 153 -10.12 3.44 -0.03
N TYR A 154 -10.91 2.42 -0.37
CA TYR A 154 -10.62 1.55 -1.49
C TYR A 154 -10.66 2.30 -2.82
N GLN A 155 -11.65 3.16 -3.05
CA GLN A 155 -11.76 3.97 -4.27
C GLN A 155 -10.54 4.88 -4.44
N LEU A 156 -10.13 5.61 -3.39
CA LEU A 156 -8.94 6.45 -3.40
C LEU A 156 -7.67 5.65 -3.74
N THR A 157 -7.52 4.45 -3.13
CA THR A 157 -6.37 3.58 -3.40
C THR A 157 -6.37 3.06 -4.85
N ASP A 158 -7.52 2.71 -5.40
CA ASP A 158 -7.67 2.24 -6.77
C ASP A 158 -7.44 3.36 -7.80
N GLU A 159 -7.92 4.57 -7.53
CA GLU A 159 -7.64 5.77 -8.34
C GLU A 159 -6.15 6.10 -8.37
N LEU A 160 -5.48 6.09 -7.21
CA LEU A 160 -4.03 6.29 -7.13
C LEU A 160 -3.29 5.26 -7.99
N ARG A 161 -3.68 3.98 -7.91
CA ARG A 161 -3.12 2.91 -8.76
C ARG A 161 -3.32 3.20 -10.24
N LYS A 162 -4.51 3.65 -10.64
CA LYS A 162 -4.84 4.01 -12.02
C LYS A 162 -3.98 5.17 -12.51
N ILE A 163 -3.79 6.22 -11.71
CA ILE A 163 -2.93 7.35 -12.06
C ILE A 163 -1.49 6.88 -12.35
N TYR A 164 -0.92 6.04 -11.49
CA TYR A 164 0.44 5.50 -11.66
C TYR A 164 0.60 4.52 -12.83
N ASN A 165 -0.47 3.87 -13.26
CA ASN A 165 -0.44 2.94 -14.39
C ASN A 165 -0.67 3.61 -15.75
N GLN A 166 -1.12 4.88 -15.77
CA GLN A 166 -1.33 5.61 -17.01
C GLN A 166 0.01 6.03 -17.63
N LYS A 167 0.11 5.86 -18.95
CA LYS A 167 1.23 6.39 -19.75
C LYS A 167 0.92 7.85 -20.15
N ILE A 168 1.09 8.78 -19.23
CA ILE A 168 0.82 10.21 -19.40
C ILE A 168 2.07 11.03 -19.10
N ILE A 169 2.13 12.26 -19.64
CA ILE A 169 3.21 13.18 -19.35
C ILE A 169 3.19 13.65 -17.89
N LYS A 170 4.37 14.00 -17.37
CA LYS A 170 4.57 14.35 -15.96
C LYS A 170 3.64 15.44 -15.45
N SER A 171 3.41 16.50 -16.24
CA SER A 171 2.53 17.62 -15.85
C SER A 171 1.09 17.16 -15.65
N VAL A 172 0.56 16.32 -16.53
CA VAL A 172 -0.79 15.75 -16.39
C VAL A 172 -0.88 14.79 -15.19
N ALA A 173 0.17 13.98 -14.94
CA ALA A 173 0.22 13.13 -13.77
C ALA A 173 0.18 13.94 -12.47
N LEU A 174 0.94 15.04 -12.40
CA LEU A 174 0.94 15.92 -11.22
C LEU A 174 -0.42 16.59 -10.98
N LEU A 175 -1.10 17.04 -12.05
CA LEU A 175 -2.46 17.59 -11.93
C LEU A 175 -3.45 16.54 -11.39
N LYS A 176 -3.39 15.31 -11.90
CA LYS A 176 -4.24 14.21 -11.41
C LYS A 176 -3.97 13.86 -9.95
N LEU A 177 -2.69 13.82 -9.54
CA LEU A 177 -2.32 13.60 -8.14
C LEU A 177 -2.78 14.74 -7.24
N ALA A 178 -2.66 16.00 -7.68
CA ALA A 178 -3.15 17.16 -6.94
C ALA A 178 -4.68 17.12 -6.77
N HIS A 179 -5.40 16.65 -7.79
CA HIS A 179 -6.85 16.50 -7.74
C HIS A 179 -7.28 15.33 -6.82
N TRP A 180 -6.54 14.24 -6.87
CA TRP A 180 -6.74 13.09 -6.00
C TRP A 180 -6.53 13.41 -4.52
N PHE A 181 -5.59 14.31 -4.21
CA PHE A 181 -5.26 14.71 -2.84
C PHE A 181 -6.29 15.65 -2.19
N LYS A 182 -7.09 16.40 -2.97
CA LYS A 182 -8.18 17.27 -2.47
C LYS A 182 -9.40 16.47 -2.01
#